data_9c7451dffbe9ddf8e067e07f3af8a9fe
#
_entry.id   9c7451dffbe9ddf8e067e07f3af8a9fe
#
_cell.length_a   1.000
_cell.length_b   1.000
_cell.length_c   1.000
_cell.angle_alpha   90.00
_cell.angle_beta   90.00
_cell.angle_gamma   90.00
#
_symmetry.space_group_name_H-M   'P 1'
#
loop_
_entity.id
_entity.type
_entity.pdbx_description
1 polymer ?
#
loop_
_entity_poly.entity_id
_entity_poly.type
_entity_poly.pdbx_seq_one_letter_code
_entity_poly.pdbx_strand_id
1 'polypeptide(L)'
;MVKDALRKLRKKNNLSQEELAGKLFVSRALVTKWELGKRYPSDEMLSSIAQLFGVDVSYLIDSDDTGLEAANELSDCVPGEEDSGEGADDFMVTLIAKKISDFLRSLPGDDRKIFMRRYYYYDTPEEISKLYAKDIDEVRVKLSEIRLRLRNYFEKEGF
;
A
#
# COMPACT_ATOMS: atom_id res chain seq x y z
N MET A 1 9.00 -6.44 -4.10
CA MET A 1 9.08 -7.57 -3.10
C MET A 1 7.76 -8.33 -3.08
N VAL A 2 7.79 -9.64 -2.79
CA VAL A 2 6.58 -10.49 -2.77
C VAL A 2 5.46 -9.93 -1.89
N LYS A 3 5.78 -9.38 -0.71
CA LYS A 3 4.79 -8.78 0.20
C LYS A 3 3.95 -7.68 -0.47
N ASP A 4 4.59 -6.82 -1.24
CA ASP A 4 3.96 -5.67 -1.88
C ASP A 4 3.14 -6.12 -3.10
N ALA A 5 3.68 -7.04 -3.89
CA ALA A 5 2.98 -7.66 -5.02
C ALA A 5 1.72 -8.39 -4.57
N LEU A 6 1.84 -9.22 -3.54
CA LEU A 6 0.72 -9.97 -2.98
C LEU A 6 -0.39 -9.03 -2.49
N ARG A 7 -0.01 -8.01 -1.72
CA ARG A 7 -0.93 -7.01 -1.20
C ARG A 7 -1.60 -6.20 -2.32
N LYS A 8 -0.82 -5.81 -3.35
CA LYS A 8 -1.31 -5.11 -4.55
C LYS A 8 -2.33 -5.96 -5.30
N LEU A 9 -1.99 -7.22 -5.60
CA LEU A 9 -2.88 -8.14 -6.32
C LEU A 9 -4.16 -8.40 -5.52
N ARG A 10 -4.07 -8.67 -4.24
CA ARG A 10 -5.23 -8.88 -3.38
C ARG A 10 -6.17 -7.68 -3.41
N LYS A 11 -5.64 -6.48 -3.21
CA LYS A 11 -6.44 -5.25 -3.20
C LYS A 11 -7.04 -4.94 -4.57
N LYS A 12 -6.29 -5.12 -5.66
CA LYS A 12 -6.81 -4.95 -7.03
C LYS A 12 -7.98 -5.89 -7.34
N ASN A 13 -8.00 -7.06 -6.71
CA ASN A 13 -9.09 -8.04 -6.84
C ASN A 13 -10.18 -7.90 -5.76
N ASN A 14 -10.14 -6.83 -4.95
CA ASN A 14 -11.08 -6.55 -3.88
C ASN A 14 -11.22 -7.69 -2.85
N LEU A 15 -10.15 -8.43 -2.60
CA LEU A 15 -10.13 -9.52 -1.63
C LEU A 15 -9.67 -9.02 -0.26
N SER A 16 -10.35 -9.48 0.81
CA SER A 16 -9.82 -9.42 2.17
C SER A 16 -8.69 -10.42 2.37
N GLN A 17 -7.90 -10.26 3.44
CA GLN A 17 -6.88 -11.26 3.80
C GLN A 17 -7.50 -12.62 4.13
N GLU A 18 -8.71 -12.65 4.67
CA GLU A 18 -9.50 -13.83 4.97
C GLU A 18 -9.90 -14.57 3.69
N GLU A 19 -10.45 -13.86 2.71
CA GLU A 19 -10.86 -14.42 1.42
C GLU A 19 -9.66 -14.94 0.63
N LEU A 20 -8.53 -14.22 0.64
CA LEU A 20 -7.31 -14.70 0.02
C LEU A 20 -6.80 -15.97 0.69
N ALA A 21 -6.82 -16.02 2.03
CA ALA A 21 -6.44 -17.19 2.81
C ALA A 21 -7.32 -18.39 2.47
N GLY A 22 -8.63 -18.20 2.38
CA GLY A 22 -9.57 -19.24 1.96
C GLY A 22 -9.30 -19.77 0.55
N LYS A 23 -8.99 -18.90 -0.40
CA LYS A 23 -8.65 -19.29 -1.78
C LYS A 23 -7.33 -20.04 -1.90
N LEU A 24 -6.39 -19.78 -1.03
CA LEU A 24 -5.07 -20.43 -0.99
C LEU A 24 -5.02 -21.62 0.00
N PHE A 25 -6.12 -21.92 0.68
CA PHE A 25 -6.23 -22.98 1.69
C PHE A 25 -5.20 -22.84 2.83
N VAL A 26 -4.97 -21.60 3.27
CA VAL A 26 -4.06 -21.25 4.37
C VAL A 26 -4.77 -20.43 5.45
N SER A 27 -4.13 -20.22 6.59
CA SER A 27 -4.68 -19.36 7.64
C SER A 27 -4.53 -17.87 7.27
N ARG A 28 -5.48 -17.03 7.69
CA ARG A 28 -5.38 -15.57 7.58
C ARG A 28 -4.08 -15.03 8.20
N ALA A 29 -3.68 -15.59 9.36
CA ALA A 29 -2.44 -15.21 10.03
C ALA A 29 -1.19 -15.42 9.15
N LEU A 30 -1.19 -16.45 8.30
CA LEU A 30 -0.09 -16.70 7.36
C LEU A 30 -0.06 -15.67 6.24
N VAL A 31 -1.22 -15.31 5.67
CA VAL A 31 -1.33 -14.23 4.68
C VAL A 31 -0.85 -12.91 5.27
N THR A 32 -1.26 -12.58 6.50
CA THR A 32 -0.80 -11.39 7.21
C THR A 32 0.72 -11.37 7.36
N LYS A 33 1.33 -12.51 7.75
CA LYS A 33 2.81 -12.61 7.87
C LYS A 33 3.52 -12.41 6.54
N TRP A 34 2.96 -12.89 5.43
CA TRP A 34 3.51 -12.65 4.09
C TRP A 34 3.44 -11.17 3.70
N GLU A 35 2.28 -10.54 3.92
CA GLU A 35 2.08 -9.11 3.60
C GLU A 35 2.87 -8.16 4.51
N LEU A 36 3.27 -8.61 5.70
CA LEU A 36 4.16 -7.86 6.59
C LEU A 36 5.66 -8.18 6.34
N GLY A 37 5.95 -9.12 5.43
CA GLY A 37 7.33 -9.54 5.17
C GLY A 37 7.97 -10.35 6.31
N LYS A 38 7.18 -10.75 7.34
CA LYS A 38 7.64 -11.57 8.47
C LYS A 38 7.89 -13.04 8.09
N ARG A 39 7.32 -13.49 6.99
CA ARG A 39 7.52 -14.82 6.42
C ARG A 39 7.42 -14.75 4.90
N TYR A 40 8.23 -15.55 4.21
CA TYR A 40 8.20 -15.67 2.76
C TYR A 40 7.35 -16.89 2.36
N PRO A 41 6.49 -16.80 1.31
CA PRO A 41 5.79 -17.96 0.77
C PRO A 41 6.78 -18.97 0.20
N SER A 42 6.47 -20.26 0.25
CA SER A 42 7.23 -21.29 -0.46
C SER A 42 7.05 -21.15 -1.98
N ASP A 43 7.95 -21.76 -2.77
CA ASP A 43 7.87 -21.72 -4.24
C ASP A 43 6.56 -22.32 -4.76
N GLU A 44 6.06 -23.37 -4.12
CA GLU A 44 4.73 -23.95 -4.43
C GLU A 44 3.60 -22.95 -4.15
N MET A 45 3.73 -22.20 -3.07
CA MET A 45 2.73 -21.19 -2.71
C MET A 45 2.81 -19.97 -3.63
N LEU A 46 4.01 -19.54 -4.03
CA LEU A 46 4.19 -18.49 -5.04
C LEU A 46 3.52 -18.88 -6.37
N SER A 47 3.69 -20.15 -6.78
CA SER A 47 3.03 -20.67 -7.99
C SER A 47 1.50 -20.67 -7.85
N SER A 48 0.98 -21.04 -6.69
CA SER A 48 -0.46 -21.02 -6.40
C SER A 48 -1.03 -19.61 -6.39
N ILE A 49 -0.31 -18.66 -5.82
CA ILE A 49 -0.67 -17.22 -5.82
C ILE A 49 -0.67 -16.67 -7.25
N ALA A 50 0.38 -16.96 -8.01
CA ALA A 50 0.50 -16.52 -9.40
C ALA A 50 -0.66 -17.06 -10.26
N GLN A 51 -0.99 -18.33 -10.10
CA GLN A 51 -2.12 -18.97 -10.80
C GLN A 51 -3.47 -18.36 -10.39
N LEU A 52 -3.67 -18.11 -9.09
CA LEU A 52 -4.90 -17.51 -8.58
C LEU A 52 -5.18 -16.13 -9.19
N PHE A 53 -4.14 -15.33 -9.36
CA PHE A 53 -4.25 -13.97 -9.89
C PHE A 53 -3.98 -13.87 -11.40
N GLY A 54 -3.66 -14.97 -12.08
CA GLY A 54 -3.38 -15.00 -13.51
C GLY A 54 -2.13 -14.19 -13.91
N VAL A 55 -1.11 -14.19 -13.05
CA VAL A 55 0.17 -13.50 -13.28
C VAL A 55 1.31 -14.51 -13.34
N ASP A 56 2.43 -14.13 -13.92
CA ASP A 56 3.65 -14.95 -13.87
C ASP A 56 4.27 -14.92 -12.46
N VAL A 57 4.96 -16.01 -12.06
CA VAL A 57 5.65 -16.07 -10.76
C VAL A 57 6.73 -14.99 -10.67
N SER A 58 7.38 -14.66 -11.80
CA SER A 58 8.35 -13.56 -11.86
C SER A 58 7.75 -12.23 -11.42
N TYR A 59 6.48 -11.96 -11.74
CA TYR A 59 5.79 -10.76 -11.28
C TYR A 59 5.76 -10.65 -9.75
N LEU A 60 5.63 -11.76 -9.03
CA LEU A 60 5.66 -11.77 -7.57
C LEU A 60 7.07 -11.54 -7.02
N ILE A 61 8.08 -12.10 -7.69
CA ILE A 61 9.48 -12.06 -7.25
C ILE A 61 10.13 -10.73 -7.65
N ASP A 62 9.95 -10.33 -8.91
CA ASP A 62 10.53 -9.15 -9.54
C ASP A 62 9.63 -7.91 -9.43
N SER A 63 8.47 -8.02 -8.77
CA SER A 63 7.59 -6.88 -8.61
C SER A 63 8.33 -5.79 -7.86
N ASP A 64 8.97 -5.00 -8.70
CA ASP A 64 9.75 -3.86 -8.33
C ASP A 64 8.94 -2.88 -7.48
N ASP A 65 9.57 -2.42 -6.49
CA ASP A 65 9.71 -1.09 -5.93
C ASP A 65 8.48 -0.14 -5.92
N THR A 66 7.41 -0.40 -6.68
CA THR A 66 6.29 0.53 -6.66
C THR A 66 5.66 0.65 -5.27
N GLY A 67 5.61 -0.46 -4.53
CA GLY A 67 5.18 -0.45 -3.13
C GLY A 67 6.22 0.17 -2.21
N LEU A 68 7.51 -0.11 -2.44
CA LEU A 68 8.61 0.49 -1.68
C LEU A 68 8.79 1.97 -2.01
N GLU A 69 8.71 2.35 -3.29
CA GLU A 69 8.70 3.75 -3.70
C GLU A 69 7.54 4.50 -3.05
N ALA A 70 6.31 3.96 -3.13
CA ALA A 70 5.16 4.58 -2.51
C ALA A 70 5.31 4.67 -0.98
N ALA A 71 5.84 3.63 -0.34
CA ALA A 71 6.11 3.64 1.09
C ALA A 71 7.18 4.69 1.46
N ASN A 72 8.28 4.77 0.70
CA ASN A 72 9.33 5.76 0.89
C ASN A 72 8.81 7.19 0.68
N GLU A 73 8.03 7.42 -0.39
CA GLU A 73 7.38 8.71 -0.62
C GLU A 73 6.48 9.14 0.55
N LEU A 74 5.80 8.18 1.19
CA LEU A 74 4.87 8.46 2.27
C LEU A 74 5.58 8.56 3.63
N SER A 75 6.67 7.84 3.85
CA SER A 75 7.42 7.83 5.10
C SER A 75 7.94 9.22 5.48
N ASP A 76 8.28 10.05 4.49
CA ASP A 76 8.71 11.43 4.71
C ASP A 76 7.58 12.37 5.17
N CYS A 77 6.34 11.91 5.09
CA CYS A 77 5.14 12.73 5.32
C CYS A 77 4.34 12.28 6.55
N VAL A 78 4.60 11.08 7.04
CA VAL A 78 3.90 10.48 8.18
C VAL A 78 4.93 10.27 9.29
N PRO A 79 4.60 10.56 10.55
CA PRO A 79 5.51 10.31 11.68
C PRO A 79 6.00 8.87 11.63
N GLY A 80 7.31 8.68 11.50
CA GLY A 80 7.93 7.36 11.45
C GLY A 80 7.85 6.69 12.81
N GLU A 81 7.63 5.39 12.82
CA GLU A 81 8.05 4.58 13.94
C GLU A 81 9.59 4.54 13.90
N GLU A 82 10.26 5.34 14.73
CA GLU A 82 11.63 5.06 15.07
C GLU A 82 11.63 3.66 15.69
N ASP A 83 12.36 2.74 15.06
CA ASP A 83 12.65 1.34 15.43
C ASP A 83 12.21 0.94 16.86
N SER A 84 10.92 0.95 17.11
CA SER A 84 10.34 0.45 18.34
C SER A 84 10.17 -1.04 18.17
N GLY A 85 11.10 -1.79 18.77
CA GLY A 85 11.05 -3.21 18.87
C GLY A 85 9.68 -3.74 19.30
N GLU A 86 9.44 -5.03 19.12
CA GLU A 86 8.22 -5.80 19.42
C GLU A 86 7.34 -5.15 20.52
N GLY A 87 6.34 -4.37 20.13
CA GLY A 87 5.47 -3.65 21.07
C GLY A 87 5.19 -2.19 20.69
N ALA A 88 5.44 -1.78 19.43
CA ALA A 88 4.97 -0.49 18.95
C ALA A 88 3.48 -0.38 19.27
N ASP A 89 3.17 0.58 20.09
CA ASP A 89 1.88 0.76 20.73
C ASP A 89 0.78 0.71 19.66
N ASP A 90 -0.02 -0.35 19.67
CA ASP A 90 -1.18 -0.55 18.76
C ASP A 90 -2.06 0.72 18.73
N PHE A 91 -1.98 1.50 19.81
CA PHE A 91 -2.59 2.81 19.94
C PHE A 91 -2.01 3.84 18.96
N MET A 92 -0.69 3.93 18.81
CA MET A 92 -0.05 4.91 17.89
C MET A 92 -0.35 4.56 16.43
N VAL A 93 -0.28 3.30 16.06
CA VAL A 93 -0.65 2.82 14.70
C VAL A 93 -2.12 3.15 14.42
N THR A 94 -3.01 2.90 15.37
CA THR A 94 -4.44 3.21 15.25
C THR A 94 -4.68 4.72 15.15
N LEU A 95 -3.95 5.52 15.92
CA LEU A 95 -4.07 6.97 15.90
C LEU A 95 -3.61 7.55 14.57
N ILE A 96 -2.46 7.12 14.04
CA ILE A 96 -1.93 7.53 12.73
C ILE A 96 -2.91 7.13 11.62
N ALA A 97 -3.42 5.91 11.63
CA ALA A 97 -4.41 5.44 10.65
C ALA A 97 -5.69 6.29 10.68
N LYS A 98 -6.17 6.66 11.86
CA LYS A 98 -7.31 7.56 12.03
C LYS A 98 -7.02 8.95 11.45
N LYS A 99 -5.85 9.52 11.76
CA LYS A 99 -5.44 10.84 11.24
C LYS A 99 -5.33 10.85 9.72
N ILE A 100 -4.76 9.80 9.13
CA ILE A 100 -4.73 9.64 7.66
C ILE A 100 -6.15 9.58 7.10
N SER A 101 -7.06 8.85 7.73
CA SER A 101 -8.46 8.77 7.31
C SER A 101 -9.17 10.13 7.36
N ASP A 102 -8.95 10.90 8.41
CA ASP A 102 -9.51 12.25 8.56
C ASP A 102 -8.92 13.23 7.52
N PHE A 103 -7.61 13.15 7.29
CA PHE A 103 -6.95 13.88 6.22
C PHE A 103 -7.55 13.57 4.85
N LEU A 104 -7.73 12.28 4.52
CA LEU A 104 -8.32 11.85 3.25
C LEU A 104 -9.75 12.37 3.05
N ARG A 105 -10.52 12.47 4.12
CA ARG A 105 -11.88 13.07 4.06
C ARG A 105 -11.84 14.55 3.73
N SER A 106 -10.79 15.26 4.12
CA SER A 106 -10.61 16.69 3.84
C SER A 106 -10.16 16.99 2.39
N LEU A 107 -9.66 15.99 1.67
CA LEU A 107 -9.19 16.15 0.30
C LEU A 107 -10.36 16.24 -0.71
N PRO A 108 -10.19 17.01 -1.79
CA PRO A 108 -11.06 16.94 -2.97
C PRO A 108 -11.17 15.50 -3.49
N GLY A 109 -12.31 15.14 -4.06
CA GLY A 109 -12.59 13.77 -4.49
C GLY A 109 -11.56 13.20 -5.47
N ASP A 110 -11.06 14.01 -6.40
CA ASP A 110 -10.05 13.56 -7.39
C ASP A 110 -8.68 13.39 -6.74
N ASP A 111 -8.25 14.29 -5.86
CA ASP A 111 -6.99 14.18 -5.12
C ASP A 111 -7.01 12.92 -4.23
N ARG A 112 -8.15 12.65 -3.58
CA ARG A 112 -8.33 11.42 -2.79
C ARG A 112 -8.21 10.16 -3.63
N LYS A 113 -8.81 10.13 -4.83
CA LYS A 113 -8.71 8.99 -5.75
C LYS A 113 -7.26 8.74 -6.17
N ILE A 114 -6.53 9.80 -6.55
CA ILE A 114 -5.12 9.72 -6.95
C ILE A 114 -4.27 9.20 -5.79
N PHE A 115 -4.47 9.73 -4.57
CA PHE A 115 -3.79 9.25 -3.36
C PHE A 115 -4.06 7.78 -3.10
N MET A 116 -5.33 7.36 -3.12
CA MET A 116 -5.70 5.97 -2.89
C MET A 116 -5.10 5.04 -3.94
N ARG A 117 -5.05 5.44 -5.22
CA ARG A 117 -4.43 4.64 -6.27
C ARG A 117 -2.94 4.46 -6.02
N ARG A 118 -2.22 5.52 -5.65
CA ARG A 118 -0.77 5.46 -5.40
C ARG A 118 -0.41 4.67 -4.14
N TYR A 119 -1.06 4.97 -2.99
CA TYR A 119 -0.60 4.50 -1.69
C TYR A 119 -1.39 3.31 -1.11
N TYR A 120 -2.57 3.07 -1.63
CA TYR A 120 -3.37 1.92 -1.21
C TYR A 120 -3.34 0.79 -2.24
N TYR A 121 -3.46 1.13 -3.52
CA TYR A 121 -3.42 0.15 -4.62
C TYR A 121 -2.02 -0.03 -5.22
N TYR A 122 -1.06 0.82 -4.87
CA TYR A 122 0.33 0.81 -5.34
C TYR A 122 0.47 0.98 -6.86
N ASP A 123 -0.43 1.74 -7.46
CA ASP A 123 -0.32 2.06 -8.88
C ASP A 123 0.80 3.06 -9.13
N THR A 124 1.48 2.92 -10.27
CA THR A 124 2.45 3.91 -10.71
C THR A 124 1.77 5.20 -11.18
N PRO A 125 2.47 6.35 -11.19
CA PRO A 125 1.92 7.57 -11.79
C PRO A 125 1.46 7.36 -13.24
N GLU A 126 2.13 6.50 -14.02
CA GLU A 126 1.78 6.11 -15.38
C GLU A 126 0.45 5.36 -15.46
N GLU A 127 0.23 4.41 -14.55
CA GLU A 127 -1.03 3.66 -14.45
C GLU A 127 -2.19 4.60 -14.05
N ILE A 128 -1.95 5.50 -13.11
CA ILE A 128 -2.93 6.50 -12.66
C ILE A 128 -3.27 7.48 -13.80
N SER A 129 -2.26 7.95 -14.53
CA SER A 129 -2.40 8.81 -15.71
C SER A 129 -3.32 8.17 -16.76
N LYS A 130 -3.06 6.92 -17.11
CA LYS A 130 -3.89 6.15 -18.05
C LYS A 130 -5.32 5.94 -17.54
N LEU A 131 -5.47 5.62 -16.25
CA LEU A 131 -6.77 5.32 -15.65
C LEU A 131 -7.71 6.53 -15.66
N TYR A 132 -7.18 7.73 -15.42
CA TYR A 132 -7.96 8.96 -15.34
C TYR A 132 -7.83 9.87 -16.57
N ALA A 133 -7.16 9.40 -17.63
CA ALA A 133 -6.88 10.16 -18.83
C ALA A 133 -6.28 11.56 -18.54
N LYS A 134 -5.32 11.59 -17.59
CA LYS A 134 -4.59 12.79 -17.17
C LYS A 134 -3.16 12.73 -17.68
N ASP A 135 -2.53 13.90 -17.80
CA ASP A 135 -1.10 13.96 -18.04
C ASP A 135 -0.30 13.40 -16.86
N ILE A 136 0.79 12.68 -17.16
CA ILE A 136 1.62 12.05 -16.14
C ILE A 136 2.27 13.07 -15.21
N ASP A 137 2.70 14.21 -15.75
CA ASP A 137 3.32 15.26 -14.96
C ASP A 137 2.27 15.94 -14.06
N GLU A 138 1.02 16.08 -14.53
CA GLU A 138 -0.10 16.53 -13.70
C GLU A 138 -0.30 15.57 -12.51
N VAL A 139 -0.27 14.26 -12.74
CA VAL A 139 -0.41 13.26 -11.67
C VAL A 139 0.73 13.35 -10.66
N ARG A 140 1.98 13.49 -11.13
CA ARG A 140 3.16 13.64 -10.27
C ARG A 140 3.11 14.91 -9.43
N VAL A 141 2.73 16.03 -10.02
CA VAL A 141 2.55 17.31 -9.31
C VAL A 141 1.47 17.17 -8.24
N LYS A 142 0.34 16.57 -8.58
CA LYS A 142 -0.76 16.33 -7.64
C LYS A 142 -0.33 15.46 -6.45
N LEU A 143 0.39 14.39 -6.70
CA LEU A 143 0.93 13.52 -5.63
C LEU A 143 1.88 14.31 -4.71
N SER A 144 2.74 15.16 -5.27
CA SER A 144 3.64 16.01 -4.49
C SER A 144 2.89 17.04 -3.63
N GLU A 145 1.85 17.68 -4.18
CA GLU A 145 0.99 18.60 -3.45
C GLU A 145 0.26 17.91 -2.29
N ILE A 146 -0.27 16.71 -2.53
CA ILE A 146 -0.99 15.95 -1.51
C ILE A 146 -0.02 15.52 -0.39
N ARG A 147 1.20 15.09 -0.72
CA ARG A 147 2.23 14.77 0.28
C ARG A 147 2.58 15.97 1.15
N LEU A 148 2.78 17.13 0.55
CA LEU A 148 3.07 18.37 1.28
C LEU A 148 1.92 18.73 2.23
N ARG A 149 0.66 18.60 1.78
CA ARG A 149 -0.51 18.83 2.62
C ARG A 149 -0.59 17.83 3.78
N LEU A 150 -0.25 16.57 3.53
CA LEU A 150 -0.25 15.53 4.55
C LEU A 150 0.81 15.82 5.62
N ARG A 151 2.03 16.18 5.22
CA ARG A 151 3.09 16.60 6.15
C ARG A 151 2.64 17.76 7.02
N ASN A 152 2.16 18.84 6.41
CA ASN A 152 1.66 20.01 7.15
C ASN A 152 0.48 19.68 8.08
N TYR A 153 -0.34 18.69 7.70
CA TYR A 153 -1.44 18.22 8.55
C TYR A 153 -0.90 17.55 9.80
N PHE A 154 0.07 16.65 9.71
CA PHE A 154 0.67 16.01 10.87
C PHE A 154 1.42 17.00 11.75
N GLU A 155 2.21 17.92 11.20
CA GLU A 155 2.89 18.99 11.95
C GLU A 155 1.91 19.84 12.78
N LYS A 156 0.73 20.17 12.23
CA LYS A 156 -0.31 20.91 12.96
C LYS A 156 -0.96 20.09 14.07
N GLU A 157 -1.02 18.78 13.91
CA GLU A 157 -1.59 17.86 14.89
C GLU A 157 -0.59 17.51 16.03
N GLY A 158 0.65 18.00 15.92
CA GLY A 158 1.67 17.83 16.96
C GLY A 158 2.48 16.54 16.86
N PHE A 159 2.58 16.00 15.65
CA PHE A 159 3.43 14.85 15.32
C PHE A 159 4.76 15.31 14.75
#